data_d95249de07d509a877ea30c584bfec99
#
_entry.id   d95249de07d509a877ea30c584bfec99
#
_cell.length_a   1.000
_cell.length_b   1.000
_cell.length_c   1.000
_cell.angle_alpha   90.00
_cell.angle_beta   90.00
_cell.angle_gamma   90.00
#
_symmetry.space_group_name_H-M   'P 1'
#
loop_
_entity.id
_entity.type
_entity.pdbx_description
1 polymer ?
#
loop_
_entity_poly.entity_id
_entity_poly.type
_entity_poly.pdbx_seq_one_letter_code
_entity_poly.pdbx_strand_id
1 'polypeptide(L)'
;MDFSVLHKILERKLVKRMTITVQRIVDLMEHYGSSGAFMSRLCGKSRTLVASWQAGKSVPTASDIATIAARYGVSEAYLRGEVDFPESNLSALQRRLMDSTHDLTDDELRHVIQYARCVKFLRE
;
A
#
# COMPACT_ATOMS: atom_id res chain seq x y z
N MET A 1 31.43 -0.49 -16.65
CA MET A 1 30.21 -0.66 -15.83
C MET A 1 29.28 -1.58 -16.57
N ASP A 2 28.81 -2.62 -15.89
CA ASP A 2 27.88 -3.58 -16.48
C ASP A 2 26.53 -2.90 -16.74
N PHE A 3 25.93 -3.20 -17.89
CA PHE A 3 24.64 -2.64 -18.31
C PHE A 3 23.53 -2.92 -17.28
N SER A 4 23.53 -4.10 -16.67
CA SER A 4 22.53 -4.46 -15.65
C SER A 4 22.68 -3.65 -14.37
N VAL A 5 23.89 -3.26 -13.98
CA VAL A 5 24.14 -2.39 -12.82
C VAL A 5 23.61 -0.99 -13.10
N LEU A 6 23.87 -0.48 -14.32
CA LEU A 6 23.35 0.83 -14.74
C LEU A 6 21.82 0.85 -14.75
N HIS A 7 21.20 -0.22 -15.24
CA HIS A 7 19.73 -0.37 -15.26
C HIS A 7 19.16 -0.34 -13.84
N LYS A 8 19.76 -1.04 -12.89
CA LYS A 8 19.34 -1.02 -11.49
C LYS A 8 19.48 0.35 -10.85
N ILE A 9 20.55 1.09 -11.18
CA ILE A 9 20.75 2.45 -10.68
C ILE A 9 19.66 3.38 -11.24
N LEU A 10 19.30 3.25 -12.50
CA LEU A 10 18.24 4.04 -13.13
C LEU A 10 16.88 3.71 -12.51
N GLU A 11 16.58 2.44 -12.28
CA GLU A 11 15.35 2.03 -11.60
C GLU A 11 15.24 2.63 -10.20
N ARG A 12 16.33 2.61 -9.43
CA ARG A 12 16.37 3.21 -8.10
C ARG A 12 16.13 4.72 -8.14
N LYS A 13 16.66 5.42 -9.13
CA LYS A 13 16.44 6.87 -9.31
C LYS A 13 14.98 7.16 -9.68
N LEU A 14 14.37 6.31 -10.51
CA LEU A 14 12.95 6.45 -10.86
C LEU A 14 12.06 6.18 -9.64
N VAL A 15 12.35 5.14 -8.87
CA VAL A 15 11.60 4.79 -7.67
C VAL A 15 11.74 5.87 -6.59
N LYS A 16 12.90 6.54 -6.49
CA LYS A 16 13.09 7.63 -5.52
C LYS A 16 12.23 8.86 -5.79
N ARG A 17 11.72 9.03 -7.01
CA ARG A 17 10.82 10.14 -7.36
C ARG A 17 9.41 9.92 -6.85
N MET A 18 9.04 8.66 -6.61
CA MET A 18 7.74 8.32 -6.03
C MET A 18 7.88 8.11 -4.52
N THR A 19 7.10 8.84 -3.76
CA THR A 19 7.02 8.60 -2.32
C THR A 19 6.29 7.29 -2.06
N ILE A 20 6.44 6.74 -0.86
CA ILE A 20 5.70 5.54 -0.46
C ILE A 20 4.19 5.75 -0.54
N THR A 21 3.73 6.97 -0.26
CA THR A 21 2.32 7.35 -0.38
C THR A 21 1.83 7.16 -1.81
N VAL A 22 2.56 7.70 -2.79
CA VAL A 22 2.19 7.59 -4.21
C VAL A 22 2.23 6.12 -4.65
N GLN A 23 3.26 5.37 -4.25
CA GLN A 23 3.37 3.95 -4.59
C GLN A 23 2.17 3.16 -4.07
N ARG A 24 1.77 3.39 -2.83
CA ARG A 24 0.61 2.69 -2.23
C ARG A 24 -0.70 3.09 -2.89
N ILE A 25 -0.86 4.35 -3.29
CA ILE A 25 -2.04 4.80 -4.04
C ILE A 25 -2.10 4.10 -5.41
N VAL A 26 -0.98 4.04 -6.12
CA VAL A 26 -0.92 3.36 -7.43
C VAL A 26 -1.23 1.87 -7.28
N ASP A 27 -0.69 1.22 -6.25
CA ASP A 27 -0.96 -0.18 -5.95
C ASP A 27 -2.45 -0.44 -5.71
N LEU A 28 -3.12 0.45 -4.96
CA LEU A 28 -4.56 0.37 -4.75
C LEU A 28 -5.33 0.54 -6.06
N MET A 29 -4.93 1.50 -6.89
CA MET A 29 -5.55 1.71 -8.20
C MET A 29 -5.45 0.46 -9.07
N GLU A 30 -4.30 -0.16 -9.12
CA GLU A 30 -4.09 -1.40 -9.88
C GLU A 30 -4.93 -2.54 -9.32
N HIS A 31 -4.94 -2.70 -8.01
CA HIS A 31 -5.71 -3.77 -7.35
C HIS A 31 -7.21 -3.66 -7.63
N TYR A 32 -7.76 -2.45 -7.61
CA TYR A 32 -9.19 -2.21 -7.81
C TYR A 32 -9.55 -1.83 -9.26
N GLY A 33 -8.57 -1.77 -10.16
CA GLY A 33 -8.81 -1.40 -11.55
C GLY A 33 -9.24 0.04 -11.73
N SER A 34 -8.83 0.95 -10.85
CA SER A 34 -9.18 2.37 -10.93
C SER A 34 -8.30 3.10 -11.93
N SER A 35 -8.91 3.95 -12.77
CA SER A 35 -8.17 4.75 -13.75
C SER A 35 -7.64 6.05 -13.12
N GLY A 36 -6.65 6.67 -13.79
CA GLY A 36 -6.18 8.00 -13.40
C GLY A 36 -7.28 9.06 -13.46
N ALA A 37 -8.18 8.94 -14.44
CA ALA A 37 -9.34 9.83 -14.55
C ALA A 37 -10.28 9.69 -13.35
N PHE A 38 -10.51 8.47 -12.89
CA PHE A 38 -11.32 8.22 -11.69
C PHE A 38 -10.68 8.87 -10.47
N MET A 39 -9.37 8.68 -10.28
CA MET A 39 -8.64 9.26 -9.15
C MET A 39 -8.68 10.78 -9.18
N SER A 40 -8.52 11.38 -10.36
CA SER A 40 -8.58 12.84 -10.52
C SER A 40 -9.96 13.40 -10.15
N ARG A 41 -11.02 12.72 -10.55
CA ARG A 41 -12.38 13.12 -10.18
C ARG A 41 -12.64 12.94 -8.69
N LEU A 42 -12.15 11.85 -8.12
CA LEU A 42 -12.31 11.57 -6.70
C LEU A 42 -11.69 12.67 -5.84
N CYS A 43 -10.50 13.15 -6.22
CA CYS A 43 -9.80 14.22 -5.52
C CYS A 43 -10.22 15.62 -5.96
N GLY A 44 -11.06 15.74 -7.00
CA GLY A 44 -11.52 17.03 -7.52
C GLY A 44 -10.41 17.82 -8.20
N LYS A 45 -9.50 17.15 -8.90
CA LYS A 45 -8.32 17.78 -9.51
C LYS A 45 -8.22 17.44 -11.01
N SER A 46 -7.14 17.92 -11.66
CA SER A 46 -6.93 17.78 -13.10
C SER A 46 -6.63 16.35 -13.51
N ARG A 47 -6.79 16.07 -14.81
CA ARG A 47 -6.54 14.73 -15.41
C ARG A 47 -5.12 14.23 -15.23
N THR A 48 -4.16 15.13 -15.02
CA THR A 48 -2.74 14.78 -14.91
C THR A 48 -2.31 14.52 -13.46
N LEU A 49 -3.24 14.45 -12.53
CA LEU A 49 -2.95 14.32 -11.10
C LEU A 49 -2.03 13.15 -10.78
N VAL A 50 -2.41 11.94 -11.19
CA VAL A 50 -1.62 10.73 -10.89
C VAL A 50 -0.26 10.78 -11.60
N ALA A 51 -0.23 11.21 -12.85
CA ALA A 51 1.02 11.36 -13.60
C ALA A 51 1.96 12.38 -12.93
N SER A 52 1.41 13.47 -12.42
CA SER A 52 2.16 14.48 -11.68
C SER A 52 2.76 13.92 -10.38
N TRP A 53 1.99 13.12 -9.64
CA TRP A 53 2.48 12.43 -8.44
C TRP A 53 3.61 11.45 -8.78
N GLN A 54 3.42 10.65 -9.84
CA GLN A 54 4.42 9.67 -10.28
C GLN A 54 5.71 10.32 -10.77
N ALA A 55 5.61 11.48 -11.38
CA ALA A 55 6.78 12.25 -11.85
C ALA A 55 7.47 13.04 -10.73
N GLY A 56 6.87 13.10 -9.54
CA GLY A 56 7.41 13.87 -8.42
C GLY A 56 7.20 15.38 -8.54
N LYS A 57 6.32 15.83 -9.45
CA LYS A 57 6.00 17.24 -9.65
C LYS A 57 5.08 17.79 -8.57
N SER A 58 4.22 16.93 -8.03
CA SER A 58 3.32 17.27 -6.92
C SER A 58 3.22 16.07 -5.97
N VAL A 59 2.67 16.32 -4.78
CA VAL A 59 2.47 15.27 -3.78
C VAL A 59 1.00 15.27 -3.36
N PRO A 60 0.44 14.10 -2.96
CA PRO A 60 -0.91 14.05 -2.41
C PRO A 60 -1.01 14.93 -1.16
N THR A 61 -2.06 15.75 -1.08
CA THR A 61 -2.35 16.56 0.10
C THR A 61 -2.96 15.70 1.21
N ALA A 62 -3.02 16.23 2.43
CA ALA A 62 -3.71 15.54 3.53
C ALA A 62 -5.17 15.26 3.18
N SER A 63 -5.84 16.18 2.48
CA SER A 63 -7.22 16.00 2.01
C SER A 63 -7.32 14.87 1.00
N ASP A 64 -6.38 14.78 0.06
CA ASP A 64 -6.33 13.69 -0.93
C ASP A 64 -6.17 12.33 -0.24
N ILE A 65 -5.27 12.25 0.73
CA ILE A 65 -5.01 11.03 1.50
C ILE A 65 -6.28 10.60 2.24
N ALA A 66 -6.96 11.53 2.90
CA ALA A 66 -8.20 11.24 3.62
C ALA A 66 -9.29 10.72 2.67
N THR A 67 -9.46 11.36 1.51
CA THR A 67 -10.46 10.98 0.52
C THR A 67 -10.18 9.58 -0.05
N ILE A 68 -8.93 9.32 -0.39
CA ILE A 68 -8.50 8.02 -0.94
C ILE A 68 -8.65 6.91 0.10
N ALA A 69 -8.22 7.17 1.33
CA ALA A 69 -8.35 6.21 2.43
C ALA A 69 -9.81 5.80 2.64
N ALA A 70 -10.71 6.77 2.68
CA ALA A 70 -12.15 6.51 2.85
C ALA A 70 -12.72 5.71 1.66
N ARG A 71 -12.30 6.04 0.44
CA ARG A 71 -12.82 5.40 -0.77
C ARG A 71 -12.42 3.93 -0.87
N TYR A 72 -11.19 3.61 -0.51
CA TYR A 72 -10.66 2.25 -0.61
C TYR A 72 -10.73 1.45 0.69
N GLY A 73 -11.19 2.06 1.78
CA GLY A 73 -11.31 1.36 3.06
C GLY A 73 -9.98 1.03 3.71
N VAL A 74 -8.96 1.85 3.48
CA VAL A 74 -7.64 1.70 4.09
C VAL A 74 -7.38 2.81 5.09
N SER A 75 -6.38 2.64 5.96
CA SER A 75 -6.03 3.68 6.92
C SER A 75 -5.17 4.77 6.26
N GLU A 76 -5.31 6.00 6.73
CA GLU A 76 -4.44 7.10 6.32
C GLU A 76 -2.99 6.82 6.70
N ALA A 77 -2.76 6.20 7.87
CA ALA A 77 -1.42 5.81 8.32
C ALA A 77 -0.74 4.86 7.34
N TYR A 78 -1.48 3.92 6.75
CA TYR A 78 -0.96 3.05 5.71
C TYR A 78 -0.52 3.86 4.48
N LEU A 79 -1.34 4.79 4.02
CA LEU A 79 -1.01 5.64 2.88
C LEU A 79 0.20 6.54 3.15
N ARG A 80 0.40 6.98 4.39
CA ARG A 80 1.58 7.79 4.76
C ARG A 80 2.84 6.97 4.95
N GLY A 81 2.75 5.64 4.95
CA GLY A 81 3.89 4.77 5.18
C GLY A 81 4.22 4.53 6.64
N GLU A 82 3.32 4.91 7.54
CA GLU A 82 3.53 4.76 8.99
C GLU A 82 3.29 3.34 9.48
N VAL A 83 2.44 2.58 8.77
CA VAL A 83 2.15 1.17 9.03
C VAL A 83 2.22 0.37 7.74
N ASP A 84 2.44 -0.93 7.85
CA ASP A 84 2.66 -1.82 6.68
C ASP A 84 1.41 -2.55 6.22
N PHE A 85 0.28 -2.39 6.90
CA PHE A 85 -0.96 -3.07 6.56
C PHE A 85 -2.10 -2.06 6.36
N PRO A 86 -2.99 -2.31 5.37
CA PRO A 86 -3.99 -1.32 4.96
C PRO A 86 -5.22 -1.22 5.87
N GLU A 87 -5.51 -2.23 6.66
CA GLU A 87 -6.73 -2.28 7.46
C GLU A 87 -6.72 -1.23 8.56
N SER A 88 -7.78 -0.42 8.61
CA SER A 88 -7.92 0.65 9.60
C SER A 88 -8.51 0.16 10.93
N ASN A 89 -9.16 -1.00 10.94
CA ASN A 89 -9.95 -1.49 12.06
C ASN A 89 -9.41 -2.78 12.68
N LEU A 90 -8.10 -2.95 12.68
CA LEU A 90 -7.47 -4.09 13.34
C LEU A 90 -7.62 -3.99 14.85
N SER A 91 -8.05 -5.07 15.51
CA SER A 91 -8.04 -5.14 16.95
C SER A 91 -6.60 -5.15 17.47
N ALA A 92 -6.42 -4.83 18.76
CA ALA A 92 -5.11 -4.87 19.41
C ALA A 92 -4.45 -6.26 19.27
N LEU A 93 -5.25 -7.31 19.37
CA LEU A 93 -4.76 -8.69 19.21
C LEU A 93 -4.33 -8.99 17.78
N GLN A 94 -5.07 -8.52 16.79
CA GLN A 94 -4.69 -8.67 15.39
C GLN A 94 -3.37 -7.96 15.09
N ARG A 95 -3.18 -6.74 15.60
CA ARG A 95 -1.91 -6.01 15.46
C ARG A 95 -0.76 -6.77 16.10
N ARG A 96 -0.96 -7.31 17.30
CA ARG A 96 0.06 -8.11 17.98
C ARG A 96 0.41 -9.37 17.18
N LEU A 97 -0.58 -10.01 16.57
CA LEU A 97 -0.35 -11.16 15.72
C LEU A 97 0.52 -10.77 14.51
N MET A 98 0.20 -9.68 13.83
CA MET A 98 0.98 -9.19 12.69
C MET A 98 2.42 -8.84 13.10
N ASP A 99 2.60 -8.15 14.22
CA ASP A 99 3.92 -7.81 14.74
C ASP A 99 4.73 -9.05 15.08
N SER A 100 4.07 -10.10 15.57
CA SER A 100 4.73 -11.36 15.95
C SER A 100 5.10 -12.22 14.76
N THR A 101 4.50 -12.01 13.59
CA THR A 101 4.64 -12.89 12.44
C THR A 101 5.40 -12.27 11.27
N HIS A 102 5.78 -10.97 11.36
CA HIS A 102 6.38 -10.27 10.22
C HIS A 102 7.74 -10.81 9.80
N ASP A 103 8.46 -11.44 10.71
CA ASP A 103 9.80 -12.01 10.48
C ASP A 103 9.78 -13.51 10.23
N LEU A 104 8.60 -14.13 10.15
CA LEU A 104 8.48 -15.56 9.89
C LEU A 104 8.73 -15.89 8.43
N THR A 105 9.29 -17.08 8.18
CA THR A 105 9.41 -17.62 6.83
C THR A 105 8.04 -18.04 6.30
N ASP A 106 7.95 -18.26 4.98
CA ASP A 106 6.71 -18.73 4.36
C ASP A 106 6.23 -20.05 4.94
N ASP A 107 7.16 -20.99 5.22
CA ASP A 107 6.79 -22.27 5.83
C ASP A 107 6.24 -22.08 7.26
N GLU A 108 6.85 -21.20 8.02
CA GLU A 108 6.37 -20.87 9.37
C GLU A 108 5.01 -20.19 9.32
N LEU A 109 4.80 -19.28 8.37
CA LEU A 109 3.49 -18.64 8.16
C LEU A 109 2.41 -19.67 7.79
N ARG A 110 2.74 -20.68 6.98
CA ARG A 110 1.79 -21.76 6.67
C ARG A 110 1.33 -22.51 7.91
N HIS A 111 2.23 -22.74 8.85
CA HIS A 111 1.87 -23.37 10.14
C HIS A 111 0.94 -22.49 10.95
N VAL A 112 1.17 -21.17 10.99
CA VAL A 112 0.28 -20.23 11.68
C VAL A 112 -1.10 -20.22 11.03
N ILE A 113 -1.17 -20.21 9.71
CA ILE A 113 -2.45 -20.26 8.95
C ILE A 113 -3.20 -21.55 9.27
N GLN A 114 -2.51 -22.67 9.30
CA GLN A 114 -3.12 -23.95 9.62
C GLN A 114 -3.68 -23.99 11.04
N TYR A 115 -2.94 -23.44 12.00
CA TYR A 115 -3.41 -23.31 13.37
C TYR A 115 -4.68 -22.45 13.44
N ALA A 116 -4.72 -21.33 12.72
CA ALA A 116 -5.90 -20.47 12.66
C ALA A 116 -7.11 -21.22 12.10
N ARG A 117 -6.92 -22.06 11.09
CA ARG A 117 -7.99 -22.91 10.54
C ARG A 117 -8.52 -23.91 11.57
N CYS A 118 -7.63 -24.50 12.36
CA CYS A 118 -8.02 -25.41 13.44
C CYS A 118 -8.87 -24.69 14.50
N VAL A 119 -8.49 -23.47 14.86
CA VAL A 119 -9.26 -22.66 15.82
C VAL A 119 -10.66 -22.37 15.28
N LYS A 120 -10.78 -22.02 14.00
CA LYS A 120 -12.08 -21.81 13.34
C LYS A 120 -12.94 -23.09 13.34
N PHE A 121 -12.32 -24.21 13.07
CA PHE A 121 -13.01 -25.52 13.08
C PHE A 121 -13.58 -25.84 14.46
N LEU A 122 -12.81 -25.59 15.51
CA LEU A 122 -13.25 -25.84 16.88
C LEU A 122 -14.43 -24.96 17.30
N ARG A 123 -14.56 -23.78 16.67
CA ARG A 123 -15.66 -22.84 16.94
C ARG A 123 -16.98 -23.26 16.31
N GLU A 124 -16.91 -23.98 15.19
CA GLU A 124 -18.07 -24.50 14.45
C GLU A 124 -18.58 -25.79 15.12
#